data_2bd22b2b283b2d698b035b233e954211
#
_entry.id   2bd22b2b283b2d698b035b233e954211
#
_cell.length_a   1.000
_cell.length_b   1.000
_cell.length_c   1.000
_cell.angle_alpha   90.00
_cell.angle_beta   90.00
_cell.angle_gamma   90.00
#
_symmetry.space_group_name_H-M   'P 1'
#
loop_
_entity.id
_entity.type
_entity.pdbx_description
1 polymer ?
#
loop_
_entity_poly.entity_id
_entity_poly.type
_entity_poly.pdbx_seq_one_letter_code
_entity_poly.pdbx_strand_id
1 'polypeptide(L)'
;MEQIMKITQIRNATQIIQYAGKTFLIDPLLAPKGSYPGFAGTARAEIRNPTVELPCDLTTLLNVDALIVTHLHEDHWDETASRVVPKDKLIYVQNEQDAESLNKQGFTHLTVLTDETKFGDITLHKTTGQHGSDRTYADPAMAKRLGAACGVVFQHPTEKTLYLAGDTLWRDDVEVTMLTFQPEVVVLNAGFAHVLGHGAIIMGAEDILKTHFTLPEAQIVATHMEAVNHCLLTRDALKEYARDNQIIEFVNVPEDGETLTF
;
A
#
# COMPACT_ATOMS: atom_id res chain seq x y z
N MET A 1 12.64 -26.58 -2.58
CA MET A 1 11.64 -25.98 -3.49
C MET A 1 11.90 -24.49 -3.43
N GLU A 2 12.11 -23.86 -4.55
CA GLU A 2 12.15 -22.40 -4.63
C GLU A 2 10.83 -21.85 -4.05
N GLN A 3 10.95 -20.98 -3.08
CA GLN A 3 9.77 -20.30 -2.51
C GLN A 3 9.45 -19.15 -3.45
N ILE A 4 8.36 -19.22 -4.17
CA ILE A 4 7.98 -18.25 -5.19
C ILE A 4 7.18 -17.14 -4.50
N MET A 5 7.60 -15.89 -4.66
CA MET A 5 6.87 -14.71 -4.17
C MET A 5 5.48 -14.64 -4.81
N LYS A 6 4.46 -14.36 -3.98
CA LYS A 6 3.08 -14.13 -4.44
C LYS A 6 2.50 -12.87 -3.81
N ILE A 7 1.74 -12.13 -4.60
CA ILE A 7 0.99 -10.96 -4.15
C ILE A 7 -0.47 -11.19 -4.51
N THR A 8 -1.34 -11.29 -3.51
CA THR A 8 -2.79 -11.36 -3.71
C THR A 8 -3.40 -10.00 -3.41
N GLN A 9 -3.98 -9.37 -4.43
CA GLN A 9 -4.75 -8.15 -4.27
C GLN A 9 -6.05 -8.47 -3.53
N ILE A 10 -6.31 -7.81 -2.42
CA ILE A 10 -7.58 -7.97 -1.69
C ILE A 10 -8.54 -6.86 -2.09
N ARG A 11 -8.23 -5.63 -1.76
CA ARG A 11 -8.90 -4.41 -2.25
C ARG A 11 -8.16 -3.17 -1.72
N ASN A 12 -8.28 -2.03 -2.39
CA ASN A 12 -7.54 -0.82 -2.02
C ASN A 12 -6.04 -1.13 -1.89
N ALA A 13 -5.39 -0.67 -0.81
CA ALA A 13 -4.01 -1.01 -0.46
C ALA A 13 -3.87 -2.36 0.24
N THR A 14 -4.99 -3.03 0.57
CA THR A 14 -4.96 -4.32 1.29
C THR A 14 -4.48 -5.44 0.37
N GLN A 15 -3.37 -6.07 0.76
CA GLN A 15 -2.76 -7.18 0.03
C GLN A 15 -2.30 -8.28 0.98
N ILE A 16 -2.26 -9.52 0.48
CA ILE A 16 -1.51 -10.61 1.11
C ILE A 16 -0.23 -10.81 0.29
N ILE A 17 0.92 -10.68 0.94
CA ILE A 17 2.24 -10.91 0.35
C ILE A 17 2.82 -12.18 0.97
N GLN A 18 3.05 -13.19 0.13
CA GLN A 18 3.85 -14.37 0.48
C GLN A 18 5.28 -14.13 0.00
N TYR A 19 6.22 -14.07 0.94
CA TYR A 19 7.61 -13.72 0.70
C TYR A 19 8.53 -14.59 1.57
N ALA A 20 9.48 -15.30 0.96
CA ALA A 20 10.41 -16.18 1.65
C ALA A 20 9.73 -17.13 2.66
N GLY A 21 8.59 -17.75 2.26
CA GLY A 21 7.82 -18.68 3.08
C GLY A 21 7.07 -18.05 4.24
N LYS A 22 7.02 -16.73 4.31
CA LYS A 22 6.22 -15.97 5.28
C LYS A 22 5.09 -15.25 4.58
N THR A 23 4.02 -15.01 5.33
CA THR A 23 2.82 -14.36 4.82
C THR A 23 2.55 -13.08 5.60
N PHE A 24 2.40 -11.98 4.88
CA PHE A 24 2.11 -10.65 5.44
C PHE A 24 0.76 -10.16 4.95
N LEU A 25 -0.04 -9.57 5.83
CA LEU A 25 -1.21 -8.77 5.48
C LEU A 25 -0.83 -7.29 5.52
N ILE A 26 -1.01 -6.60 4.41
CA ILE A 26 -0.67 -5.19 4.26
C ILE A 26 -1.94 -4.36 4.36
N ASP A 27 -1.89 -3.27 5.12
CA ASP A 27 -2.88 -2.18 5.18
C ASP A 27 -4.34 -2.67 5.18
N PRO A 28 -4.80 -3.36 6.25
CA PRO A 28 -6.08 -4.05 6.26
C PRO A 28 -7.29 -3.11 6.34
N LEU A 29 -7.96 -2.88 5.20
CA LEU A 29 -9.28 -2.29 5.09
C LEU A 29 -10.32 -3.44 5.09
N LEU A 30 -10.91 -3.78 6.25
CA LEU A 30 -11.67 -5.02 6.45
C LEU A 30 -13.18 -4.84 6.58
N ALA A 31 -13.69 -3.62 6.63
CA ALA A 31 -15.12 -3.38 6.78
C ALA A 31 -15.92 -3.85 5.56
N PRO A 32 -17.20 -4.25 5.72
CA PRO A 32 -18.10 -4.49 4.61
C PRO A 32 -18.26 -3.25 3.70
N LYS A 33 -18.61 -3.48 2.45
CA LYS A 33 -18.94 -2.41 1.50
C LYS A 33 -19.90 -1.38 2.11
N GLY A 34 -19.62 -0.09 1.88
CA GLY A 34 -20.49 1.00 2.29
C GLY A 34 -20.54 1.28 3.80
N SER A 35 -19.63 0.72 4.61
CA SER A 35 -19.62 0.89 6.06
C SER A 35 -19.39 2.33 6.51
N TYR A 36 -18.55 3.08 5.78
CA TYR A 36 -18.15 4.44 6.15
C TYR A 36 -18.65 5.48 5.14
N PRO A 37 -18.84 6.75 5.55
CA PRO A 37 -19.06 7.83 4.60
C PRO A 37 -17.83 8.00 3.68
N GLY A 38 -18.01 8.61 2.52
CA GLY A 38 -16.88 9.05 1.71
C GLY A 38 -16.02 10.08 2.44
N PHE A 39 -14.75 10.14 2.14
CA PHE A 39 -13.81 11.05 2.80
C PHE A 39 -14.16 12.51 2.49
N ALA A 40 -14.47 13.27 3.52
CA ALA A 40 -14.88 14.67 3.37
C ALA A 40 -13.77 15.53 2.74
N GLY A 41 -14.15 16.42 1.80
CA GLY A 41 -13.21 17.29 1.09
C GLY A 41 -12.37 16.59 0.03
N THR A 42 -12.75 15.39 -0.37
CA THR A 42 -12.13 14.65 -1.46
C THR A 42 -13.08 14.53 -2.66
N ALA A 43 -12.55 14.02 -3.79
CA ALA A 43 -13.38 13.72 -4.95
C ALA A 43 -14.46 12.68 -4.61
N ARG A 44 -15.66 12.83 -5.17
CA ARG A 44 -16.78 11.87 -5.02
C ARG A 44 -17.13 11.54 -3.56
N ALA A 45 -17.04 12.52 -2.64
CA ALA A 45 -17.27 12.34 -1.20
C ALA A 45 -18.69 11.85 -0.83
N GLU A 46 -19.64 11.88 -1.76
CA GLU A 46 -20.98 11.32 -1.63
C GLU A 46 -21.02 9.78 -1.68
N ILE A 47 -19.96 9.14 -2.21
CA ILE A 47 -19.86 7.69 -2.33
C ILE A 47 -19.34 7.12 -1.01
N ARG A 48 -20.05 6.12 -0.47
CA ARG A 48 -19.63 5.44 0.77
C ARG A 48 -18.49 4.45 0.53
N ASN A 49 -17.61 4.35 1.50
CA ASN A 49 -16.45 3.46 1.52
C ASN A 49 -16.69 2.21 2.42
N PRO A 50 -16.01 1.10 2.12
CA PRO A 50 -15.41 0.74 0.83
C PRO A 50 -16.46 0.64 -0.27
N THR A 51 -16.08 0.84 -1.54
CA THR A 51 -17.02 0.78 -2.67
C THR A 51 -17.30 -0.64 -3.15
N VAL A 52 -16.48 -1.60 -2.72
CA VAL A 52 -16.54 -3.02 -3.09
C VAL A 52 -16.53 -3.91 -1.84
N GLU A 53 -17.01 -5.15 -1.97
CA GLU A 53 -16.91 -6.15 -0.90
C GLU A 53 -15.50 -6.75 -0.80
N LEU A 54 -15.22 -7.45 0.31
CA LEU A 54 -14.04 -8.30 0.41
C LEU A 54 -14.18 -9.51 -0.52
N PRO A 55 -13.12 -9.93 -1.24
CA PRO A 55 -13.17 -11.09 -2.13
C PRO A 55 -13.10 -12.44 -1.37
N CYS A 56 -12.80 -12.43 -0.07
CA CYS A 56 -12.69 -13.61 0.76
C CYS A 56 -13.07 -13.31 2.22
N ASP A 57 -13.19 -14.34 3.04
CA ASP A 57 -13.55 -14.20 4.45
C ASP A 57 -12.37 -13.69 5.32
N LEU A 58 -12.72 -13.11 6.47
CA LEU A 58 -11.75 -12.56 7.42
C LEU A 58 -10.80 -13.62 8.00
N THR A 59 -11.25 -14.87 8.13
CA THR A 59 -10.41 -15.95 8.66
C THR A 59 -9.23 -16.21 7.72
N THR A 60 -9.47 -16.19 6.42
CA THR A 60 -8.44 -16.32 5.41
C THR A 60 -7.45 -15.15 5.49
N LEU A 61 -7.95 -13.91 5.57
CA LEU A 61 -7.12 -12.70 5.63
C LEU A 61 -6.25 -12.63 6.89
N LEU A 62 -6.76 -13.11 8.03
CA LEU A 62 -6.05 -13.05 9.31
C LEU A 62 -5.11 -14.22 9.57
N ASN A 63 -5.11 -15.24 8.69
CA ASN A 63 -4.20 -16.39 8.78
C ASN A 63 -2.85 -16.05 8.15
N VAL A 64 -2.15 -15.10 8.73
CA VAL A 64 -0.85 -14.58 8.27
C VAL A 64 0.16 -14.57 9.41
N ASP A 65 1.46 -14.55 9.10
CA ASP A 65 2.53 -14.50 10.10
C ASP A 65 2.60 -13.12 10.79
N ALA A 66 2.47 -12.03 10.02
CA ALA A 66 2.53 -10.66 10.52
C ALA A 66 1.67 -9.70 9.68
N LEU A 67 1.41 -8.52 10.23
CA LEU A 67 0.84 -7.39 9.50
C LEU A 67 1.90 -6.30 9.30
N ILE A 68 1.76 -5.55 8.21
CA ILE A 68 2.48 -4.29 8.00
C ILE A 68 1.43 -3.21 7.77
N VAL A 69 1.46 -2.17 8.57
CA VAL A 69 0.59 -0.99 8.45
C VAL A 69 1.45 0.21 8.11
N THR A 70 1.34 0.68 6.87
CA THR A 70 2.17 1.76 6.34
C THR A 70 1.83 3.10 6.97
N HIS A 71 0.58 3.30 7.37
CA HIS A 71 0.07 4.42 8.15
C HIS A 71 -1.38 4.16 8.61
N LEU A 72 -1.90 5.00 9.51
CA LEU A 72 -3.19 4.75 10.17
C LEU A 72 -4.37 5.52 9.57
N HIS A 73 -4.39 5.82 8.26
CA HIS A 73 -5.61 6.30 7.62
C HIS A 73 -6.67 5.19 7.59
N GLU A 74 -7.95 5.59 7.59
CA GLU A 74 -9.09 4.66 7.70
C GLU A 74 -9.18 3.65 6.55
N ASP A 75 -8.56 3.93 5.41
CA ASP A 75 -8.49 3.02 4.26
C ASP A 75 -7.26 2.11 4.26
N HIS A 76 -6.38 2.22 5.29
CA HIS A 76 -5.22 1.35 5.55
C HIS A 76 -5.34 0.61 6.89
N TRP A 77 -6.05 1.18 7.85
CA TRP A 77 -6.35 0.58 9.15
C TRP A 77 -7.72 1.03 9.63
N ASP A 78 -8.75 0.25 9.32
CA ASP A 78 -10.12 0.62 9.67
C ASP A 78 -10.55 0.13 11.06
N GLU A 79 -11.71 0.60 11.52
CA GLU A 79 -12.30 0.17 12.79
C GLU A 79 -12.57 -1.34 12.84
N THR A 80 -12.92 -1.94 11.69
CA THR A 80 -13.11 -3.39 11.61
C THR A 80 -11.79 -4.13 11.81
N ALA A 81 -10.70 -3.70 11.16
CA ALA A 81 -9.37 -4.26 11.40
C ALA A 81 -8.98 -4.16 12.88
N SER A 82 -9.18 -2.98 13.49
CA SER A 82 -8.93 -2.78 14.91
C SER A 82 -9.72 -3.76 15.80
N ARG A 83 -10.93 -4.13 15.42
CA ARG A 83 -11.79 -5.03 16.19
C ARG A 83 -11.47 -6.51 15.98
N VAL A 84 -11.17 -6.93 14.72
CA VAL A 84 -11.09 -8.37 14.37
C VAL A 84 -9.66 -8.92 14.36
N VAL A 85 -8.65 -8.09 14.19
CA VAL A 85 -7.25 -8.52 14.25
C VAL A 85 -6.93 -8.99 15.68
N PRO A 86 -6.35 -10.19 15.89
CA PRO A 86 -5.93 -10.65 17.21
C PRO A 86 -4.97 -9.68 17.88
N LYS A 87 -5.18 -9.39 19.17
CA LYS A 87 -4.43 -8.35 19.89
C LYS A 87 -2.95 -8.67 20.13
N ASP A 88 -2.60 -9.94 20.03
CA ASP A 88 -1.25 -10.49 20.12
C ASP A 88 -0.58 -10.69 18.74
N LYS A 89 -1.26 -10.35 17.65
CA LYS A 89 -0.70 -10.45 16.31
C LYS A 89 0.49 -9.48 16.17
N LEU A 90 1.59 -9.96 15.59
CA LEU A 90 2.73 -9.11 15.26
C LEU A 90 2.33 -8.10 14.19
N ILE A 91 2.50 -6.81 14.48
CA ILE A 91 2.24 -5.71 13.56
C ILE A 91 3.47 -4.81 13.45
N TYR A 92 3.94 -4.65 12.25
CA TYR A 92 4.95 -3.64 11.91
C TYR A 92 4.27 -2.32 11.58
N VAL A 93 4.76 -1.23 12.14
CA VAL A 93 4.23 0.13 11.97
C VAL A 93 5.34 1.11 11.60
N GLN A 94 4.97 2.24 11.02
CA GLN A 94 5.96 3.20 10.50
C GLN A 94 6.72 3.99 11.57
N ASN A 95 6.13 4.24 12.74
CA ASN A 95 6.71 5.10 13.78
C ASN A 95 6.12 4.80 15.17
N GLU A 96 6.73 5.40 16.21
CA GLU A 96 6.30 5.25 17.60
C GLU A 96 4.89 5.80 17.86
N GLN A 97 4.47 6.86 17.16
CA GLN A 97 3.14 7.45 17.32
C GLN A 97 2.05 6.47 16.88
N ASP A 98 2.28 5.76 15.78
CA ASP A 98 1.35 4.74 15.29
C ASP A 98 1.36 3.51 16.21
N ALA A 99 2.56 3.10 16.71
CA ALA A 99 2.67 2.05 17.73
C ALA A 99 1.87 2.40 18.98
N GLU A 100 2.01 3.63 19.51
CA GLU A 100 1.24 4.09 20.65
C GLU A 100 -0.27 4.09 20.39
N SER A 101 -0.68 4.49 19.18
CA SER A 101 -2.09 4.50 18.78
C SER A 101 -2.69 3.09 18.72
N LEU A 102 -1.97 2.11 18.19
CA LEU A 102 -2.39 0.70 18.18
C LEU A 102 -2.32 0.08 19.57
N ASN A 103 -1.34 0.44 20.40
CA ASN A 103 -1.28 -0.02 21.80
C ASN A 103 -2.50 0.43 22.59
N LYS A 104 -2.97 1.66 22.41
CA LYS A 104 -4.23 2.17 23.00
C LYS A 104 -5.47 1.39 22.53
N GLN A 105 -5.40 0.76 21.36
CA GLN A 105 -6.44 -0.15 20.84
C GLN A 105 -6.29 -1.58 21.40
N GLY A 106 -5.28 -1.84 22.24
CA GLY A 106 -5.04 -3.11 22.93
C GLY A 106 -4.07 -4.06 22.23
N PHE A 107 -3.40 -3.63 21.16
CA PHE A 107 -2.37 -4.46 20.50
C PHE A 107 -1.10 -4.48 21.33
N THR A 108 -0.53 -5.68 21.53
CA THR A 108 0.59 -5.92 22.44
C THR A 108 1.89 -6.32 21.76
N HIS A 109 1.87 -6.69 20.50
CA HIS A 109 3.02 -7.14 19.75
C HIS A 109 3.29 -6.21 18.56
N LEU A 110 3.85 -5.04 18.85
CA LEU A 110 4.11 -3.96 17.90
C LEU A 110 5.62 -3.79 17.69
N THR A 111 6.02 -3.61 16.44
CA THR A 111 7.41 -3.34 16.07
C THR A 111 7.47 -2.15 15.13
N VAL A 112 8.21 -1.12 15.51
CA VAL A 112 8.44 0.03 14.62
C VAL A 112 9.48 -0.34 13.56
N LEU A 113 9.13 -0.11 12.30
CA LEU A 113 10.02 -0.30 11.16
C LEU A 113 11.19 0.69 11.22
N THR A 114 12.37 0.18 10.92
CA THR A 114 13.62 0.92 10.81
C THR A 114 14.26 0.69 9.44
N ASP A 115 15.44 1.24 9.22
CA ASP A 115 16.22 0.99 8.01
C ASP A 115 16.59 -0.50 7.83
N GLU A 116 16.61 -1.30 8.90
CA GLU A 116 16.90 -2.73 8.88
C GLU A 116 16.10 -3.47 9.98
N THR A 117 14.80 -3.69 9.74
CA THR A 117 13.99 -4.53 10.63
C THR A 117 14.04 -5.99 10.17
N LYS A 118 14.32 -6.92 11.08
CA LYS A 118 14.41 -8.35 10.74
C LYS A 118 13.13 -9.10 11.08
N PHE A 119 12.74 -10.00 10.16
CA PHE A 119 11.75 -11.03 10.39
C PHE A 119 12.28 -12.38 9.91
N GLY A 120 12.95 -13.11 10.77
CA GLY A 120 13.78 -14.26 10.38
C GLY A 120 14.91 -13.81 9.45
N ASP A 121 15.00 -14.43 8.27
CA ASP A 121 15.99 -14.09 7.24
C ASP A 121 15.54 -12.95 6.32
N ILE A 122 14.30 -12.48 6.47
CA ILE A 122 13.78 -11.34 5.73
C ILE A 122 14.25 -10.04 6.39
N THR A 123 14.73 -9.10 5.59
CA THR A 123 14.99 -7.72 6.01
C THR A 123 13.91 -6.82 5.44
N LEU A 124 13.26 -6.07 6.31
CA LEU A 124 12.30 -5.02 5.98
C LEU A 124 12.99 -3.67 6.16
N HIS A 125 13.17 -2.92 5.06
CA HIS A 125 13.71 -1.58 5.10
C HIS A 125 12.58 -0.58 4.99
N LYS A 126 12.39 0.24 6.02
CA LYS A 126 11.45 1.35 5.96
C LYS A 126 11.96 2.39 4.97
N THR A 127 11.07 2.85 4.11
CA THR A 127 11.36 3.96 3.18
C THR A 127 10.54 5.19 3.51
N THR A 128 10.97 6.33 3.04
CA THR A 128 10.23 7.58 3.13
C THR A 128 9.18 7.67 2.03
N GLY A 129 8.20 8.54 2.23
CA GLY A 129 7.18 8.91 1.28
C GLY A 129 6.45 10.17 1.73
N GLN A 130 5.68 10.78 0.85
CA GLN A 130 4.86 11.93 1.17
C GLN A 130 3.50 11.83 0.49
N HIS A 131 2.48 11.78 1.31
CA HIS A 131 1.09 11.58 0.91
C HIS A 131 0.44 12.90 0.42
N GLY A 132 1.03 13.49 -0.61
CA GLY A 132 0.61 14.75 -1.22
C GLY A 132 1.80 15.64 -1.60
N SER A 133 1.53 16.75 -2.30
CA SER A 133 2.54 17.68 -2.76
C SER A 133 3.12 18.55 -1.63
N ASP A 134 4.29 19.15 -1.84
CA ASP A 134 4.87 20.12 -0.91
C ASP A 134 3.93 21.31 -0.67
N ARG A 135 3.18 21.72 -1.71
CA ARG A 135 2.15 22.75 -1.59
C ARG A 135 1.01 22.28 -0.64
N THR A 136 0.64 21.02 -0.70
CA THR A 136 -0.39 20.45 0.18
C THR A 136 0.10 20.43 1.62
N TYR A 137 1.35 20.04 1.85
CA TYR A 137 1.96 20.03 3.20
C TYR A 137 2.33 21.41 3.73
N ALA A 138 2.39 22.45 2.89
CA ALA A 138 2.52 23.84 3.32
C ALA A 138 1.25 24.35 4.04
N ASP A 139 0.11 23.71 3.84
CA ASP A 139 -1.12 23.93 4.65
C ASP A 139 -1.04 23.09 5.94
N PRO A 140 -0.96 23.69 7.14
CA PRO A 140 -0.83 22.97 8.39
C PRO A 140 -1.99 22.01 8.69
N ALA A 141 -3.23 22.34 8.23
CA ALA A 141 -4.40 21.49 8.42
C ALA A 141 -4.29 20.23 7.56
N MET A 142 -3.81 20.37 6.31
CA MET A 142 -3.58 19.26 5.41
C MET A 142 -2.38 18.41 5.85
N ALA A 143 -1.27 19.03 6.24
CA ALA A 143 -0.11 18.33 6.79
C ALA A 143 -0.48 17.46 8.00
N LYS A 144 -1.33 17.99 8.90
CA LYS A 144 -1.85 17.23 10.05
C LYS A 144 -2.79 16.10 9.61
N ARG A 145 -3.64 16.34 8.60
CA ARG A 145 -4.62 15.36 8.11
C ARG A 145 -3.94 14.20 7.39
N LEU A 146 -3.00 14.49 6.51
CA LEU A 146 -2.31 13.48 5.71
C LEU A 146 -1.21 12.76 6.52
N GLY A 147 -0.58 13.46 7.46
CA GLY A 147 0.41 12.86 8.37
C GLY A 147 1.63 12.31 7.65
N ALA A 148 2.25 11.32 8.25
CA ALA A 148 3.35 10.55 7.67
C ALA A 148 2.81 9.24 7.08
N ALA A 149 3.41 8.80 5.98
CA ALA A 149 3.23 7.47 5.41
C ALA A 149 4.60 6.93 5.01
N CYS A 150 4.77 5.61 5.04
CA CYS A 150 6.03 4.97 4.64
C CYS A 150 5.79 3.91 3.58
N GLY A 151 6.88 3.57 2.88
CA GLY A 151 6.97 2.34 2.12
C GLY A 151 7.86 1.33 2.83
N VAL A 152 7.99 0.13 2.25
CA VAL A 152 8.81 -0.96 2.78
C VAL A 152 9.49 -1.70 1.64
N VAL A 153 10.81 -1.86 1.71
CA VAL A 153 11.54 -2.77 0.84
C VAL A 153 11.74 -4.11 1.57
N PHE A 154 11.40 -5.20 0.91
CA PHE A 154 11.63 -6.56 1.37
C PHE A 154 12.87 -7.11 0.67
N GLN A 155 13.82 -7.60 1.43
CA GLN A 155 15.00 -8.30 0.92
C GLN A 155 15.20 -9.65 1.61
N HIS A 156 15.59 -10.64 0.82
CA HIS A 156 15.97 -11.97 1.28
C HIS A 156 17.03 -12.55 0.33
N PRO A 157 17.98 -13.38 0.81
CA PRO A 157 19.10 -13.87 -0.03
C PRO A 157 18.71 -14.66 -1.28
N THR A 158 17.51 -15.25 -1.32
CA THR A 158 17.04 -16.13 -2.40
C THR A 158 15.73 -15.71 -3.03
N GLU A 159 15.18 -14.56 -2.64
CA GLU A 159 13.95 -14.01 -3.22
C GLU A 159 14.25 -12.72 -3.98
N LYS A 160 13.41 -12.38 -4.94
CA LYS A 160 13.43 -11.07 -5.60
C LYS A 160 13.23 -9.96 -4.59
N THR A 161 13.92 -8.84 -4.75
CA THR A 161 13.67 -7.64 -3.95
C THR A 161 12.30 -7.07 -4.32
N LEU A 162 11.47 -6.85 -3.30
CA LEU A 162 10.14 -6.25 -3.44
C LEU A 162 10.13 -4.87 -2.80
N TYR A 163 9.62 -3.85 -3.50
CA TYR A 163 9.36 -2.53 -2.95
C TYR A 163 7.86 -2.24 -2.92
N LEU A 164 7.31 -2.07 -1.74
CA LEU A 164 5.97 -1.54 -1.49
C LEU A 164 6.10 -0.05 -1.19
N ALA A 165 5.70 0.82 -2.12
CA ALA A 165 5.92 2.27 -1.99
C ALA A 165 5.01 2.95 -0.96
N GLY A 166 3.82 2.38 -0.69
CA GLY A 166 2.81 2.98 0.18
C GLY A 166 2.17 4.22 -0.44
N ASP A 167 1.51 5.04 0.39
CA ASP A 167 0.86 6.27 -0.04
C ASP A 167 1.86 7.41 -0.17
N THR A 168 2.29 7.65 -1.38
CA THR A 168 3.22 8.72 -1.73
C THR A 168 2.95 9.23 -3.14
N LEU A 169 3.38 10.45 -3.44
CA LEU A 169 3.58 10.92 -4.81
C LEU A 169 4.97 10.49 -5.31
N TRP A 170 5.22 10.62 -6.61
CA TRP A 170 6.57 10.52 -7.15
C TRP A 170 7.44 11.64 -6.59
N ARG A 171 8.57 11.27 -5.99
CA ARG A 171 9.51 12.16 -5.34
C ARG A 171 10.93 11.64 -5.52
N ASP A 172 11.91 12.49 -5.29
CA ASP A 172 13.32 12.13 -5.40
C ASP A 172 13.70 10.98 -4.44
N ASP A 173 13.13 10.95 -3.23
CA ASP A 173 13.38 9.89 -2.24
C ASP A 173 12.79 8.54 -2.66
N VAL A 174 11.68 8.51 -3.38
CA VAL A 174 11.10 7.30 -3.99
C VAL A 174 12.01 6.79 -5.12
N GLU A 175 12.46 7.68 -6.00
CA GLU A 175 13.40 7.33 -7.07
C GLU A 175 14.74 6.84 -6.52
N VAL A 176 15.30 7.52 -5.51
CA VAL A 176 16.53 7.10 -4.80
C VAL A 176 16.36 5.71 -4.18
N THR A 177 15.20 5.41 -3.60
CA THR A 177 14.90 4.07 -3.07
C THR A 177 14.95 3.02 -4.19
N MET A 178 14.30 3.27 -5.32
CA MET A 178 14.33 2.36 -6.48
C MET A 178 15.76 2.14 -7.01
N LEU A 179 16.52 3.22 -7.15
CA LEU A 179 17.90 3.15 -7.63
C LEU A 179 18.85 2.47 -6.64
N THR A 180 18.60 2.59 -5.35
CA THR A 180 19.43 2.00 -4.29
C THR A 180 19.18 0.51 -4.15
N PHE A 181 17.91 0.08 -4.08
CA PHE A 181 17.54 -1.30 -3.81
C PHE A 181 17.33 -2.13 -5.07
N GLN A 182 17.21 -1.48 -6.25
CA GLN A 182 16.98 -2.14 -7.54
C GLN A 182 15.91 -3.25 -7.46
N PRO A 183 14.69 -2.94 -6.95
CA PRO A 183 13.67 -3.96 -6.77
C PRO A 183 13.23 -4.55 -8.11
N GLU A 184 13.06 -5.86 -8.14
CA GLU A 184 12.57 -6.61 -9.30
C GLU A 184 11.04 -6.61 -9.37
N VAL A 185 10.38 -6.31 -8.23
CA VAL A 185 8.93 -6.11 -8.14
C VAL A 185 8.64 -4.82 -7.35
N VAL A 186 7.82 -3.95 -7.91
CA VAL A 186 7.43 -2.67 -7.28
C VAL A 186 5.91 -2.61 -7.17
N VAL A 187 5.40 -2.45 -5.96
CA VAL A 187 3.97 -2.22 -5.70
C VAL A 187 3.73 -0.73 -5.48
N LEU A 188 2.88 -0.14 -6.30
CA LEU A 188 2.54 1.28 -6.24
C LEU A 188 1.05 1.48 -5.92
N ASN A 189 0.77 2.31 -4.94
CA ASN A 189 -0.56 2.82 -4.68
C ASN A 189 -0.89 3.88 -5.74
N ALA A 190 -1.50 3.44 -6.86
CA ALA A 190 -1.62 4.20 -8.10
C ALA A 190 -3.04 4.68 -8.41
N GLY A 191 -3.95 4.65 -7.44
CA GLY A 191 -5.36 5.02 -7.64
C GLY A 191 -5.60 6.51 -7.94
N PHE A 192 -4.57 7.36 -7.94
CA PHE A 192 -4.66 8.80 -8.20
C PHE A 192 -5.70 9.48 -7.33
N ALA A 193 -5.63 9.23 -6.01
CA ALA A 193 -6.55 9.81 -5.03
C ALA A 193 -6.41 11.32 -4.94
N HIS A 194 -7.54 12.03 -4.87
CA HIS A 194 -7.60 13.49 -4.94
C HIS A 194 -8.30 14.13 -3.74
N VAL A 195 -7.64 15.15 -3.18
CA VAL A 195 -8.22 16.11 -2.24
C VAL A 195 -8.58 17.40 -2.99
N LEU A 196 -9.82 17.88 -2.82
CA LEU A 196 -10.31 19.09 -3.50
C LEU A 196 -9.47 20.32 -3.12
N GLY A 197 -9.01 21.05 -4.13
CA GLY A 197 -8.14 22.22 -3.98
C GLY A 197 -6.66 21.93 -3.75
N HIS A 198 -6.28 20.64 -3.51
CA HIS A 198 -4.91 20.22 -3.23
C HIS A 198 -4.34 19.26 -4.31
N GLY A 199 -5.20 18.62 -5.10
CA GLY A 199 -4.79 17.71 -6.17
C GLY A 199 -4.56 16.29 -5.69
N ALA A 200 -3.70 15.56 -6.43
CA ALA A 200 -3.36 14.18 -6.13
C ALA A 200 -2.57 14.07 -4.82
N ILE A 201 -2.84 12.98 -4.09
CA ILE A 201 -2.16 12.64 -2.84
C ILE A 201 -1.47 11.27 -2.87
N ILE A 202 -1.73 10.45 -3.90
CA ILE A 202 -0.98 9.24 -4.25
C ILE A 202 -0.67 9.24 -5.75
N MET A 203 0.17 8.31 -6.17
CA MET A 203 0.61 8.14 -7.55
C MET A 203 -0.53 7.86 -8.51
N GLY A 204 -0.27 8.03 -9.80
CA GLY A 204 -1.17 7.77 -10.92
C GLY A 204 -0.45 7.13 -12.10
N ALA A 205 -1.10 7.14 -13.27
CA ALA A 205 -0.61 6.46 -14.47
C ALA A 205 0.78 6.96 -14.95
N GLU A 206 1.03 8.28 -14.86
CA GLU A 206 2.33 8.85 -15.24
C GLU A 206 3.47 8.34 -14.34
N ASP A 207 3.19 8.05 -13.06
CA ASP A 207 4.19 7.58 -12.12
C ASP A 207 4.51 6.09 -12.34
N ILE A 208 3.55 5.30 -12.83
CA ILE A 208 3.79 3.95 -13.36
C ILE A 208 4.80 4.00 -14.52
N LEU A 209 4.62 4.93 -15.46
CA LEU A 209 5.54 5.11 -16.59
C LEU A 209 6.93 5.54 -16.14
N LYS A 210 7.04 6.47 -15.18
CA LYS A 210 8.32 6.89 -14.58
C LYS A 210 9.02 5.71 -13.90
N THR A 211 8.26 4.88 -13.17
CA THR A 211 8.80 3.67 -12.52
C THR A 211 9.42 2.75 -13.56
N HIS A 212 8.74 2.48 -14.67
CA HIS A 212 9.29 1.66 -15.75
C HIS A 212 10.56 2.27 -16.36
N PHE A 213 10.62 3.59 -16.56
CA PHE A 213 11.85 4.22 -17.05
C PHE A 213 13.00 4.17 -16.05
N THR A 214 12.71 4.21 -14.75
CA THR A 214 13.72 4.09 -13.68
C THR A 214 14.21 2.66 -13.52
N LEU A 215 13.32 1.67 -13.67
CA LEU A 215 13.56 0.23 -13.52
C LEU A 215 12.95 -0.54 -14.70
N PRO A 216 13.59 -0.55 -15.89
CA PRO A 216 12.99 -1.08 -17.11
C PRO A 216 12.62 -2.58 -17.07
N GLU A 217 13.31 -3.36 -16.24
CA GLU A 217 13.10 -4.82 -16.11
C GLU A 217 12.18 -5.20 -14.94
N ALA A 218 11.82 -4.25 -14.08
CA ALA A 218 10.98 -4.53 -12.92
C ALA A 218 9.53 -4.78 -13.31
N GLN A 219 8.88 -5.70 -12.61
CA GLN A 219 7.43 -5.88 -12.66
C GLN A 219 6.76 -4.87 -11.73
N ILE A 220 5.81 -4.11 -12.24
CA ILE A 220 5.07 -3.09 -11.49
C ILE A 220 3.68 -3.63 -11.19
N VAL A 221 3.27 -3.57 -9.92
CA VAL A 221 1.92 -3.93 -9.46
C VAL A 221 1.20 -2.66 -9.05
N ALA A 222 0.12 -2.31 -9.75
CA ALA A 222 -0.71 -1.17 -9.41
C ALA A 222 -1.83 -1.59 -8.47
N THR A 223 -1.94 -0.93 -7.34
CA THR A 223 -2.94 -1.18 -6.29
C THR A 223 -3.60 0.12 -5.81
N HIS A 224 -4.41 0.07 -4.77
CA HIS A 224 -5.13 1.21 -4.19
C HIS A 224 -6.06 1.89 -5.20
N MET A 225 -6.82 1.08 -5.95
CA MET A 225 -7.71 1.54 -7.02
C MET A 225 -9.15 1.15 -6.72
N GLU A 226 -10.09 2.02 -7.13
CA GLU A 226 -11.54 1.76 -7.21
C GLU A 226 -12.27 1.40 -5.91
N ALA A 227 -11.59 1.06 -4.81
CA ALA A 227 -12.22 0.59 -3.58
C ALA A 227 -12.59 1.71 -2.60
N VAL A 228 -12.14 2.95 -2.83
CA VAL A 228 -12.49 4.13 -2.03
C VAL A 228 -12.87 5.31 -2.95
N ASN A 229 -13.71 6.21 -2.42
CA ASN A 229 -14.38 7.25 -3.21
C ASN A 229 -13.47 8.17 -4.01
N HIS A 230 -12.27 8.48 -3.49
CA HIS A 230 -11.42 9.54 -4.03
C HIS A 230 -10.32 9.06 -5.00
N CYS A 231 -10.21 7.76 -5.23
CA CYS A 231 -9.35 7.19 -6.27
C CYS A 231 -9.98 7.40 -7.65
N LEU A 232 -9.33 8.19 -8.50
CA LEU A 232 -9.89 8.60 -9.80
C LEU A 232 -9.42 7.75 -10.96
N LEU A 233 -8.25 7.09 -10.85
CA LEU A 233 -7.73 6.20 -11.88
C LEU A 233 -8.38 4.82 -11.73
N THR A 234 -9.01 4.33 -12.81
CA THR A 234 -9.56 2.99 -12.87
C THR A 234 -8.56 1.99 -13.42
N ARG A 235 -8.75 0.71 -13.10
CA ARG A 235 -7.93 -0.39 -13.65
C ARG A 235 -7.91 -0.39 -15.18
N ASP A 236 -9.07 -0.21 -15.82
CA ASP A 236 -9.18 -0.19 -17.28
C ASP A 236 -8.43 0.99 -17.90
N ALA A 237 -8.56 2.19 -17.32
CA ALA A 237 -7.84 3.37 -17.79
C ALA A 237 -6.32 3.21 -17.65
N LEU A 238 -5.85 2.59 -16.56
CA LEU A 238 -4.42 2.31 -16.40
C LEU A 238 -3.93 1.24 -17.40
N LYS A 239 -4.71 0.17 -17.62
CA LYS A 239 -4.39 -0.86 -18.63
C LYS A 239 -4.31 -0.25 -20.04
N GLU A 240 -5.21 0.67 -20.39
CA GLU A 240 -5.18 1.41 -21.66
C GLU A 240 -3.91 2.30 -21.74
N TYR A 241 -3.65 3.10 -20.72
CA TYR A 241 -2.45 3.94 -20.64
C TYR A 241 -1.15 3.11 -20.80
N ALA A 242 -1.06 1.96 -20.14
CA ALA A 242 0.10 1.08 -20.24
C ALA A 242 0.29 0.49 -21.65
N ARG A 243 -0.81 0.16 -22.36
CA ARG A 243 -0.74 -0.29 -23.77
C ARG A 243 -0.26 0.85 -24.69
N ASP A 244 -0.82 2.04 -24.53
CA ASP A 244 -0.48 3.20 -25.37
C ASP A 244 0.99 3.59 -25.23
N ASN A 245 1.56 3.38 -24.03
CA ASN A 245 2.97 3.63 -23.75
C ASN A 245 3.86 2.39 -23.96
N GLN A 246 3.33 1.26 -24.46
CA GLN A 246 4.05 0.03 -24.77
C GLN A 246 4.77 -0.61 -23.55
N ILE A 247 4.21 -0.45 -22.35
CA ILE A 247 4.75 -0.99 -21.10
C ILE A 247 3.84 -2.04 -20.44
N ILE A 248 2.77 -2.46 -21.11
CA ILE A 248 1.76 -3.37 -20.55
C ILE A 248 2.33 -4.71 -20.06
N GLU A 249 3.44 -5.19 -20.64
CA GLU A 249 4.10 -6.43 -20.24
C GLU A 249 4.79 -6.33 -18.87
N PHE A 250 5.07 -5.11 -18.41
CA PHE A 250 5.69 -4.83 -17.12
C PHE A 250 4.69 -4.38 -16.06
N VAL A 251 3.43 -4.08 -16.44
CA VAL A 251 2.42 -3.49 -15.56
C VAL A 251 1.31 -4.49 -15.26
N ASN A 252 1.27 -4.93 -14.01
CA ASN A 252 0.23 -5.81 -13.49
C ASN A 252 -0.84 -4.97 -12.78
N VAL A 253 -2.09 -5.11 -13.19
CA VAL A 253 -3.24 -4.39 -12.63
C VAL A 253 -4.26 -5.44 -12.16
N PRO A 254 -4.03 -6.05 -10.97
CA PRO A 254 -4.83 -7.18 -10.51
C PRO A 254 -6.24 -6.77 -10.11
N GLU A 255 -7.18 -7.68 -10.35
CA GLU A 255 -8.54 -7.58 -9.81
C GLU A 255 -8.56 -7.99 -8.32
N ASP A 256 -9.62 -7.58 -7.60
CA ASP A 256 -9.79 -7.96 -6.20
C ASP A 256 -9.93 -9.49 -6.08
N GLY A 257 -9.10 -10.11 -5.26
CA GLY A 257 -8.96 -11.57 -5.12
C GLY A 257 -7.94 -12.22 -6.04
N GLU A 258 -7.38 -11.50 -7.01
CA GLU A 258 -6.38 -12.04 -7.94
C GLU A 258 -5.02 -12.19 -7.26
N THR A 259 -4.32 -13.29 -7.59
CA THR A 259 -2.96 -13.60 -7.11
C THR A 259 -1.97 -13.55 -8.26
N LEU A 260 -0.97 -12.72 -8.12
CA LEU A 260 0.19 -12.64 -9.00
C LEU A 260 1.34 -13.48 -8.44
N THR A 261 2.20 -14.02 -9.33
CA THR A 261 3.36 -14.85 -8.96
C THR A 261 4.61 -14.32 -9.67
N PHE A 262 5.71 -14.13 -8.94
CA PHE A 262 6.93 -13.51 -9.43
C PHE A 262 8.17 -14.36 -9.24
#